data_dd863f08d22b3393abb47f6f8d81e354
#
_entry.id   dd863f08d22b3393abb47f6f8d81e354
#
_cell.length_a   1.000
_cell.length_b   1.000
_cell.length_c   1.000
_cell.angle_alpha   90.00
_cell.angle_beta   90.00
_cell.angle_gamma   90.00
#
_symmetry.space_group_name_H-M   'P 1'
#
loop_
_entity.id
_entity.type
_entity.pdbx_description
1 polymer ?
#
loop_
_entity_poly.entity_id
_entity_poly.type
_entity_poly.pdbx_seq_one_letter_code
_entity_poly.pdbx_strand_id
1 'polypeptide(L)'
;MTITHTYSSTAETSPCRVAIQTDSEQITYHDWDRLVSQTANWLRSQPSMPNRVAILLPNSLAFLQLFAGAAAAGCTAIPIDTRWSPAECKERLSISNADLVVTLAFFKNKLTDSQTPVVLLDNCMADISEATADPLPTIDPEHPFYMGFTSGSTGKPKAFRRSHRSWIESFTCTETDFSISSNDTVLIPGTLMSSHFLYGAVSTLFLGGTVCLLKKFSPAKAKEWLCRESISVLYTVPTMTDALARIEGFPDSPVKIISSGADWPAESKKKLAAAWPHLKLYDFYGTSELSFVTFSSPEDSKRKPHSAGRPFHNVRIEIRNAGGERCQPGEVGKIFVKSPMRFSGYVNGSTPDEWMTVDDMGYVDEEGFLYISGRENGMIVYGGLNIFPEEIERVLLACPEVESAAVVGIPDEYWGEIAVAVILGNANARTLKAWCKQKLASYKIPKKWVFADSLPETNSGKIARSRVKKWLEESIQYK
;
A
#
# COMPACT_ATOMS: atom_id res chain seq x y z
N MET A 1 11.51 -9.76 -19.36
CA MET A 1 10.86 -10.59 -18.33
C MET A 1 9.51 -10.02 -17.97
N THR A 2 8.52 -10.88 -17.72
CA THR A 2 7.20 -10.53 -17.13
C THR A 2 7.11 -11.01 -15.70
N ILE A 3 6.13 -10.55 -14.94
CA ILE A 3 5.93 -10.97 -13.53
C ILE A 3 5.55 -12.45 -13.37
N THR A 4 5.25 -13.15 -14.46
CA THR A 4 4.91 -14.57 -14.50
C THR A 4 6.04 -15.44 -15.08
N HIS A 5 7.14 -14.81 -15.46
CA HIS A 5 8.24 -15.46 -16.22
C HIS A 5 8.87 -16.67 -15.52
N THR A 6 8.90 -16.68 -14.20
CA THR A 6 9.54 -17.74 -13.40
C THR A 6 8.63 -18.93 -13.10
N TYR A 7 7.34 -18.83 -13.39
CA TYR A 7 6.37 -19.86 -12.97
C TYR A 7 6.64 -21.21 -13.62
N SER A 8 6.85 -21.22 -14.95
CA SER A 8 7.14 -22.45 -15.70
C SER A 8 8.44 -23.10 -15.24
N SER A 9 9.53 -22.33 -15.11
CA SER A 9 10.81 -22.86 -14.62
C SER A 9 10.74 -23.39 -13.19
N THR A 10 9.94 -22.77 -12.33
CA THR A 10 9.70 -23.27 -10.97
C THR A 10 8.83 -24.52 -10.98
N ALA A 11 7.83 -24.60 -11.87
CA ALA A 11 6.99 -25.78 -12.06
C ALA A 11 7.83 -26.98 -12.57
N GLU A 12 8.81 -26.74 -13.42
CA GLU A 12 9.74 -27.79 -13.91
C GLU A 12 10.71 -28.26 -12.83
N THR A 13 11.32 -27.33 -12.10
CA THR A 13 12.37 -27.66 -11.10
C THR A 13 11.85 -28.11 -9.76
N SER A 14 10.64 -27.67 -9.38
CA SER A 14 9.99 -27.92 -8.08
C SER A 14 8.48 -28.11 -8.22
N PRO A 15 7.99 -29.09 -9.02
CA PRO A 15 6.59 -29.23 -9.37
C PRO A 15 5.65 -29.40 -8.17
N CYS A 16 6.10 -30.13 -7.15
CA CYS A 16 5.29 -30.41 -5.94
C CYS A 16 5.41 -29.33 -4.87
N ARG A 17 6.23 -28.27 -5.07
CA ARG A 17 6.31 -27.17 -4.12
C ARG A 17 4.99 -26.42 -4.10
N VAL A 18 4.52 -26.10 -2.91
CA VAL A 18 3.29 -25.32 -2.70
C VAL A 18 3.54 -23.88 -3.17
N ALA A 19 2.76 -23.41 -4.13
CA ALA A 19 2.73 -22.03 -4.58
C ALA A 19 1.78 -21.19 -3.73
N ILE A 20 0.55 -21.68 -3.55
CA ILE A 20 -0.49 -20.95 -2.81
C ILE A 20 -1.21 -21.90 -1.85
N GLN A 21 -1.43 -21.42 -0.62
CA GLN A 21 -2.22 -22.08 0.39
C GLN A 21 -3.29 -21.14 0.93
N THR A 22 -4.52 -21.63 1.02
CA THR A 22 -5.68 -20.96 1.62
C THR A 22 -6.26 -21.81 2.74
N ASP A 23 -7.33 -21.39 3.40
CA ASP A 23 -8.02 -22.21 4.39
C ASP A 23 -8.59 -23.51 3.81
N SER A 24 -8.90 -23.57 2.51
CA SER A 24 -9.62 -24.66 1.84
C SER A 24 -8.82 -25.36 0.75
N GLU A 25 -7.76 -24.75 0.25
CA GLU A 25 -7.10 -25.20 -0.97
C GLU A 25 -5.57 -25.05 -0.84
N GLN A 26 -4.86 -25.98 -1.47
CA GLN A 26 -3.42 -25.94 -1.63
C GLN A 26 -3.07 -26.21 -3.09
N ILE A 27 -2.31 -25.30 -3.71
CA ILE A 27 -1.95 -25.36 -5.13
C ILE A 27 -0.44 -25.46 -5.24
N THR A 28 0.03 -26.44 -6.02
CA THR A 28 1.46 -26.63 -6.34
C THR A 28 1.90 -25.67 -7.43
N TYR A 29 3.23 -25.50 -7.62
CA TYR A 29 3.76 -24.71 -8.75
C TYR A 29 3.41 -25.32 -10.09
N HIS A 30 3.35 -26.68 -10.20
CA HIS A 30 2.89 -27.35 -11.40
C HIS A 30 1.44 -26.95 -11.76
N ASP A 31 0.55 -26.99 -10.78
CA ASP A 31 -0.86 -26.61 -11.00
C ASP A 31 -1.00 -25.09 -11.21
N TRP A 32 -0.22 -24.28 -10.48
CA TRP A 32 -0.24 -22.83 -10.64
C TRP A 32 0.12 -22.38 -12.05
N ASP A 33 1.23 -22.89 -12.60
CA ASP A 33 1.66 -22.57 -13.97
C ASP A 33 0.59 -22.97 -15.00
N ARG A 34 0.03 -24.16 -14.84
CA ARG A 34 -1.09 -24.63 -15.68
C ARG A 34 -2.30 -23.71 -15.59
N LEU A 35 -2.78 -23.36 -14.39
CA LEU A 35 -3.94 -22.50 -14.19
C LEU A 35 -3.72 -21.09 -14.77
N VAL A 36 -2.53 -20.54 -14.63
CA VAL A 36 -2.17 -19.23 -15.20
C VAL A 36 -2.17 -19.30 -16.72
N SER A 37 -1.55 -20.33 -17.30
CA SER A 37 -1.49 -20.52 -18.77
C SER A 37 -2.88 -20.74 -19.37
N GLN A 38 -3.72 -21.57 -18.74
CA GLN A 38 -5.11 -21.80 -19.17
C GLN A 38 -5.93 -20.49 -19.12
N THR A 39 -5.79 -19.72 -18.03
CA THR A 39 -6.47 -18.43 -17.90
C THR A 39 -6.02 -17.43 -18.96
N ALA A 40 -4.74 -17.38 -19.25
CA ALA A 40 -4.20 -16.51 -20.29
C ALA A 40 -4.70 -16.91 -21.68
N ASN A 41 -4.69 -18.20 -22.01
CA ASN A 41 -5.20 -18.71 -23.29
C ASN A 41 -6.72 -18.51 -23.43
N TRP A 42 -7.48 -18.68 -22.36
CA TRP A 42 -8.91 -18.35 -22.34
C TRP A 42 -9.17 -16.86 -22.63
N LEU A 43 -8.42 -15.93 -22.01
CA LEU A 43 -8.54 -14.50 -22.31
C LEU A 43 -8.21 -14.16 -23.76
N ARG A 44 -7.19 -14.83 -24.32
CA ARG A 44 -6.77 -14.65 -25.70
C ARG A 44 -7.75 -15.21 -26.73
N SER A 45 -8.52 -16.24 -26.37
CA SER A 45 -9.53 -16.86 -27.23
C SER A 45 -10.87 -16.10 -27.27
N GLN A 46 -11.03 -15.05 -26.44
CA GLN A 46 -12.26 -14.25 -26.47
C GLN A 46 -12.43 -13.59 -27.86
N PRO A 47 -13.67 -13.45 -28.37
CA PRO A 47 -13.95 -12.88 -29.69
C PRO A 47 -13.35 -11.51 -29.94
N SER A 48 -13.27 -10.68 -28.90
CA SER A 48 -12.44 -9.49 -28.83
C SER A 48 -11.54 -9.63 -27.62
N MET A 49 -10.26 -9.95 -27.86
CA MET A 49 -9.31 -10.09 -26.75
C MET A 49 -9.31 -8.82 -25.89
N PRO A 50 -9.61 -8.90 -24.59
CA PRO A 50 -9.63 -7.73 -23.73
C PRO A 50 -8.22 -7.21 -23.50
N ASN A 51 -8.02 -5.89 -23.58
CA ASN A 51 -6.76 -5.27 -23.16
C ASN A 51 -6.73 -5.02 -21.65
N ARG A 52 -7.92 -4.87 -21.03
CA ARG A 52 -8.09 -4.47 -19.64
C ARG A 52 -9.17 -5.30 -18.97
N VAL A 53 -8.78 -6.09 -17.97
CA VAL A 53 -9.66 -7.02 -17.26
C VAL A 53 -9.86 -6.55 -15.83
N ALA A 54 -11.07 -6.12 -15.50
CA ALA A 54 -11.45 -5.76 -14.14
C ALA A 54 -11.81 -7.01 -13.34
N ILE A 55 -11.28 -7.11 -12.12
CA ILE A 55 -11.47 -8.25 -11.22
C ILE A 55 -12.19 -7.77 -9.97
N LEU A 56 -13.49 -8.04 -9.87
CA LEU A 56 -14.34 -7.70 -8.71
C LEU A 56 -14.57 -8.96 -7.87
N LEU A 57 -13.54 -9.39 -7.17
CA LEU A 57 -13.54 -10.59 -6.34
C LEU A 57 -12.94 -10.31 -4.95
N PRO A 58 -13.34 -11.06 -3.90
CA PRO A 58 -12.63 -11.04 -2.62
C PRO A 58 -11.28 -11.76 -2.74
N ASN A 59 -10.47 -11.68 -1.68
CA ASN A 59 -9.26 -12.50 -1.57
C ASN A 59 -9.58 -13.97 -1.81
N SER A 60 -8.98 -14.57 -2.83
CA SER A 60 -9.17 -15.95 -3.23
C SER A 60 -8.07 -16.41 -4.19
N LEU A 61 -7.93 -17.72 -4.35
CA LEU A 61 -7.10 -18.31 -5.40
C LEU A 61 -7.52 -17.76 -6.78
N ALA A 62 -8.82 -17.74 -7.08
CA ALA A 62 -9.34 -17.26 -8.35
C ALA A 62 -8.97 -15.79 -8.65
N PHE A 63 -8.88 -14.94 -7.63
CA PHE A 63 -8.40 -13.57 -7.80
C PHE A 63 -6.96 -13.56 -8.30
N LEU A 64 -6.04 -14.29 -7.64
CA LEU A 64 -4.63 -14.36 -8.03
C LEU A 64 -4.47 -15.03 -9.40
N GLN A 65 -5.24 -16.08 -9.70
CA GLN A 65 -5.25 -16.77 -10.98
C GLN A 65 -5.64 -15.83 -12.13
N LEU A 66 -6.75 -15.10 -11.99
CA LEU A 66 -7.20 -14.14 -12.99
C LEU A 66 -6.19 -12.97 -13.15
N PHE A 67 -5.62 -12.50 -12.04
CA PHE A 67 -4.61 -11.44 -12.08
C PHE A 67 -3.34 -11.87 -12.82
N ALA A 68 -2.80 -13.03 -12.48
CA ALA A 68 -1.61 -13.58 -13.12
C ALA A 68 -1.89 -14.01 -14.57
N GLY A 69 -3.05 -14.62 -14.83
CA GLY A 69 -3.47 -15.01 -16.18
C GLY A 69 -3.67 -13.81 -17.11
N ALA A 70 -4.28 -12.72 -16.62
CA ALA A 70 -4.39 -11.47 -17.37
C ALA A 70 -3.01 -10.89 -17.70
N ALA A 71 -2.11 -10.83 -16.72
CA ALA A 71 -0.74 -10.39 -16.93
C ALA A 71 0.01 -11.26 -17.95
N ALA A 72 -0.16 -12.58 -17.88
CA ALA A 72 0.45 -13.54 -18.82
C ALA A 72 -0.15 -13.49 -20.24
N ALA A 73 -1.43 -13.08 -20.36
CA ALA A 73 -2.09 -12.87 -21.65
C ALA A 73 -1.66 -11.57 -22.35
N GLY A 74 -0.98 -10.65 -21.66
CA GLY A 74 -0.71 -9.29 -22.12
C GLY A 74 -1.85 -8.31 -21.86
N CYS A 75 -2.76 -8.65 -20.95
CA CYS A 75 -3.82 -7.75 -20.51
C CYS A 75 -3.38 -6.97 -19.27
N THR A 76 -4.00 -5.80 -19.06
CA THR A 76 -3.86 -5.05 -17.80
C THR A 76 -4.94 -5.49 -16.81
N ALA A 77 -4.55 -6.10 -15.70
CA ALA A 77 -5.47 -6.47 -14.62
C ALA A 77 -5.84 -5.25 -13.77
N ILE A 78 -7.12 -5.10 -13.45
CA ILE A 78 -7.68 -3.97 -12.70
C ILE A 78 -8.45 -4.51 -11.50
N PRO A 79 -7.82 -4.62 -10.33
CA PRO A 79 -8.52 -4.93 -9.10
C PRO A 79 -9.62 -3.91 -8.76
N ILE A 80 -10.84 -4.39 -8.47
CA ILE A 80 -12.01 -3.59 -8.07
C ILE A 80 -12.43 -4.00 -6.66
N ASP A 81 -12.50 -3.04 -5.73
CA ASP A 81 -12.79 -3.32 -4.34
C ASP A 81 -14.26 -3.73 -4.14
N THR A 82 -14.46 -4.90 -3.58
CA THR A 82 -15.79 -5.45 -3.28
C THR A 82 -16.59 -4.60 -2.28
N ARG A 83 -15.94 -3.68 -1.56
CA ARG A 83 -16.57 -2.75 -0.61
C ARG A 83 -17.10 -1.48 -1.28
N TRP A 84 -16.65 -1.16 -2.50
CA TRP A 84 -17.12 0.04 -3.20
C TRP A 84 -18.61 -0.05 -3.51
N SER A 85 -19.27 1.10 -3.48
CA SER A 85 -20.65 1.27 -3.90
C SER A 85 -20.80 1.08 -5.42
N PRO A 86 -22.03 0.85 -5.95
CA PRO A 86 -22.26 0.79 -7.39
C PRO A 86 -21.76 2.02 -8.15
N ALA A 87 -21.96 3.22 -7.59
CA ALA A 87 -21.49 4.47 -8.20
C ALA A 87 -19.95 4.54 -8.27
N GLU A 88 -19.26 4.12 -7.22
CA GLU A 88 -17.81 4.04 -7.20
C GLU A 88 -17.26 3.00 -8.17
N CYS A 89 -17.90 1.83 -8.27
CA CYS A 89 -17.52 0.81 -9.26
C CYS A 89 -17.68 1.36 -10.68
N LYS A 90 -18.82 1.98 -11.00
CA LYS A 90 -19.08 2.60 -12.31
C LYS A 90 -18.04 3.65 -12.68
N GLU A 91 -17.73 4.57 -11.75
CA GLU A 91 -16.72 5.61 -11.96
C GLU A 91 -15.34 5.00 -12.28
N ARG A 92 -14.89 4.01 -11.53
CA ARG A 92 -13.58 3.39 -11.72
C ARG A 92 -13.49 2.54 -12.98
N LEU A 93 -14.55 1.82 -13.35
CA LEU A 93 -14.63 1.11 -14.61
C LEU A 93 -14.58 2.09 -15.79
N SER A 94 -15.25 3.23 -15.69
CA SER A 94 -15.18 4.29 -16.71
C SER A 94 -13.77 4.90 -16.81
N ILE A 95 -13.13 5.24 -15.68
CA ILE A 95 -11.77 5.82 -15.66
C ILE A 95 -10.76 4.84 -16.24
N SER A 96 -10.88 3.55 -15.92
CA SER A 96 -9.95 2.51 -16.37
C SER A 96 -10.18 2.06 -17.80
N ASN A 97 -11.35 2.38 -18.40
CA ASN A 97 -11.81 1.85 -19.69
C ASN A 97 -11.67 0.31 -19.71
N ALA A 98 -12.20 -0.38 -18.71
CA ALA A 98 -12.17 -1.84 -18.64
C ALA A 98 -12.97 -2.45 -19.78
N ASP A 99 -12.41 -3.47 -20.46
CA ASP A 99 -13.04 -4.18 -21.58
C ASP A 99 -13.89 -5.36 -21.10
N LEU A 100 -13.55 -5.92 -19.93
CA LEU A 100 -14.20 -7.07 -19.32
C LEU A 100 -14.19 -6.93 -17.80
N VAL A 101 -15.28 -7.34 -17.13
CA VAL A 101 -15.34 -7.52 -15.68
C VAL A 101 -15.59 -8.98 -15.35
N VAL A 102 -14.73 -9.59 -14.52
CA VAL A 102 -14.99 -10.90 -13.93
C VAL A 102 -15.42 -10.71 -12.48
N THR A 103 -16.57 -11.32 -12.10
CA THR A 103 -17.16 -11.16 -10.76
C THR A 103 -17.96 -12.37 -10.32
N LEU A 104 -18.29 -12.42 -9.02
CA LEU A 104 -19.27 -13.36 -8.48
C LEU A 104 -20.72 -12.87 -8.73
N ALA A 105 -21.66 -13.80 -8.82
CA ALA A 105 -23.09 -13.49 -8.95
C ALA A 105 -23.57 -12.52 -7.84
N PHE A 106 -23.05 -12.68 -6.62
CA PHE A 106 -23.36 -11.83 -5.47
C PHE A 106 -23.02 -10.34 -5.68
N PHE A 107 -21.98 -10.01 -6.46
CA PHE A 107 -21.57 -8.62 -6.72
C PHE A 107 -22.11 -8.05 -8.03
N LYS A 108 -22.86 -8.83 -8.82
CA LYS A 108 -23.40 -8.40 -10.12
C LYS A 108 -24.25 -7.12 -10.01
N ASN A 109 -24.98 -6.96 -8.89
CA ASN A 109 -25.80 -5.78 -8.61
C ASN A 109 -25.00 -4.47 -8.51
N LYS A 110 -23.69 -4.53 -8.26
CA LYS A 110 -22.81 -3.35 -8.24
C LYS A 110 -22.44 -2.86 -9.64
N LEU A 111 -22.75 -3.63 -10.66
CA LEU A 111 -22.36 -3.40 -12.06
C LEU A 111 -23.56 -3.07 -12.98
N THR A 112 -24.77 -2.91 -12.44
CA THR A 112 -26.01 -2.70 -13.21
C THR A 112 -25.96 -1.52 -14.16
N ASP A 113 -25.25 -0.47 -13.79
CA ASP A 113 -25.12 0.76 -14.59
C ASP A 113 -23.82 0.79 -15.44
N SER A 114 -23.05 -0.30 -15.46
CA SER A 114 -21.84 -0.40 -16.28
C SER A 114 -22.19 -0.95 -17.67
N GLN A 115 -21.59 -0.36 -18.70
CA GLN A 115 -21.67 -0.89 -20.07
C GLN A 115 -20.58 -1.92 -20.37
N THR A 116 -19.62 -2.11 -19.44
CA THR A 116 -18.56 -3.09 -19.60
C THR A 116 -19.13 -4.50 -19.52
N PRO A 117 -18.80 -5.40 -20.45
CA PRO A 117 -19.19 -6.80 -20.42
C PRO A 117 -18.84 -7.46 -19.08
N VAL A 118 -19.78 -8.24 -18.53
CA VAL A 118 -19.62 -8.90 -17.22
C VAL A 118 -19.70 -10.40 -17.41
N VAL A 119 -18.67 -11.11 -16.95
CA VAL A 119 -18.62 -12.58 -16.90
C VAL A 119 -18.65 -13.01 -15.43
N LEU A 120 -19.50 -13.99 -15.14
CA LEU A 120 -19.57 -14.60 -13.81
C LEU A 120 -18.42 -15.60 -13.64
N LEU A 121 -17.80 -15.57 -12.45
CA LEU A 121 -16.65 -16.41 -12.13
C LEU A 121 -16.92 -17.91 -12.42
N ASP A 122 -18.07 -18.43 -11.98
CA ASP A 122 -18.42 -19.85 -12.14
C ASP A 122 -18.45 -20.25 -13.61
N ASN A 123 -18.95 -19.37 -14.50
CA ASN A 123 -18.98 -19.62 -15.94
C ASN A 123 -17.57 -19.58 -16.53
N CYS A 124 -16.77 -18.56 -16.23
CA CYS A 124 -15.44 -18.45 -16.82
C CYS A 124 -14.47 -19.51 -16.29
N MET A 125 -14.64 -20.00 -15.05
CA MET A 125 -13.78 -21.04 -14.50
C MET A 125 -13.99 -22.40 -15.22
N ALA A 126 -15.21 -22.71 -15.65
CA ALA A 126 -15.48 -23.87 -16.49
C ALA A 126 -14.75 -23.75 -17.84
N ASP A 127 -14.93 -22.63 -18.54
CA ASP A 127 -14.27 -22.36 -19.83
C ASP A 127 -12.72 -22.35 -19.69
N ILE A 128 -12.19 -21.76 -18.61
CA ILE A 128 -10.75 -21.73 -18.32
C ILE A 128 -10.21 -23.16 -18.13
N SER A 129 -10.94 -24.04 -17.44
CA SER A 129 -10.50 -25.42 -17.22
C SER A 129 -10.38 -26.25 -18.49
N GLU A 130 -11.15 -25.89 -19.52
CA GLU A 130 -11.13 -26.52 -20.86
C GLU A 130 -10.09 -25.88 -21.79
N ALA A 131 -9.58 -24.69 -21.45
CA ALA A 131 -8.57 -24.00 -22.25
C ALA A 131 -7.23 -24.73 -22.21
N THR A 132 -6.47 -24.63 -23.30
CA THR A 132 -5.12 -25.23 -23.38
C THR A 132 -4.15 -24.49 -22.46
N ALA A 133 -3.09 -25.20 -22.04
CA ALA A 133 -1.95 -24.60 -21.34
C ALA A 133 -0.75 -24.39 -22.30
N ASP A 134 -1.03 -24.11 -23.55
CA ASP A 134 0.00 -23.91 -24.57
C ASP A 134 0.90 -22.70 -24.25
N PRO A 135 2.14 -22.70 -24.78
CA PRO A 135 3.07 -21.61 -24.57
C PRO A 135 2.52 -20.24 -24.96
N LEU A 136 2.73 -19.27 -24.10
CA LEU A 136 2.25 -17.90 -24.28
C LEU A 136 3.25 -17.05 -25.09
N PRO A 137 2.79 -16.04 -25.83
CA PRO A 137 3.66 -15.15 -26.56
C PRO A 137 4.53 -14.32 -25.62
N THR A 138 5.68 -13.89 -26.12
CA THR A 138 6.54 -12.94 -25.40
C THR A 138 5.85 -11.58 -25.29
N ILE A 139 5.81 -11.03 -24.08
CA ILE A 139 5.25 -9.72 -23.78
C ILE A 139 6.38 -8.75 -23.47
N ASP A 140 6.26 -7.51 -23.98
CA ASP A 140 7.20 -6.43 -23.65
C ASP A 140 7.19 -6.16 -22.14
N PRO A 141 8.34 -6.18 -21.46
CA PRO A 141 8.44 -5.83 -20.04
C PRO A 141 7.89 -4.44 -19.68
N GLU A 142 7.87 -3.51 -20.60
CA GLU A 142 7.28 -2.17 -20.40
C GLU A 142 5.75 -2.16 -20.57
N HIS A 143 5.15 -3.26 -21.04
CA HIS A 143 3.69 -3.34 -21.13
C HIS A 143 3.04 -3.23 -19.76
N PRO A 144 1.98 -2.39 -19.60
CA PRO A 144 1.26 -2.30 -18.35
C PRO A 144 0.47 -3.59 -18.06
N PHE A 145 0.73 -4.23 -16.94
CA PHE A 145 0.02 -5.43 -16.49
C PHE A 145 -0.95 -5.16 -15.34
N TYR A 146 -0.76 -4.06 -14.61
CA TYR A 146 -1.57 -3.70 -13.44
C TYR A 146 -2.01 -2.24 -13.51
N MET A 147 -3.26 -2.03 -13.18
CA MET A 147 -3.84 -0.71 -12.97
C MET A 147 -4.53 -0.67 -11.62
N GLY A 148 -4.17 0.33 -10.81
CA GLY A 148 -4.79 0.58 -9.52
C GLY A 148 -5.30 2.01 -9.42
N PHE A 149 -5.91 2.36 -8.28
CA PHE A 149 -6.50 3.67 -8.05
C PHE A 149 -5.91 4.33 -6.81
N THR A 150 -5.62 5.61 -6.92
CA THR A 150 -5.25 6.47 -5.78
C THR A 150 -6.34 7.51 -5.55
N SER A 151 -6.50 7.96 -4.29
CA SER A 151 -7.32 9.12 -3.97
C SER A 151 -6.56 10.37 -4.45
N GLY A 152 -6.96 10.95 -5.57
CA GLY A 152 -6.37 12.20 -6.05
C GLY A 152 -6.51 13.32 -5.02
N SER A 153 -5.56 14.27 -5.02
CA SER A 153 -5.60 15.48 -4.18
C SER A 153 -6.87 16.33 -4.37
N THR A 154 -7.52 16.19 -5.52
CA THR A 154 -8.81 16.84 -5.86
C THR A 154 -10.04 16.05 -5.39
N GLY A 155 -9.87 14.95 -4.67
CA GLY A 155 -10.94 14.05 -4.23
C GLY A 155 -11.46 13.09 -5.30
N LYS A 156 -11.08 13.25 -6.57
CA LYS A 156 -11.42 12.30 -7.64
C LYS A 156 -10.35 11.20 -7.73
N PRO A 157 -10.76 9.93 -7.93
CA PRO A 157 -9.81 8.83 -8.09
C PRO A 157 -8.99 9.01 -9.37
N LYS A 158 -7.69 8.68 -9.29
CA LYS A 158 -6.79 8.63 -10.44
C LYS A 158 -6.36 7.18 -10.65
N ALA A 159 -6.45 6.68 -11.89
CA ALA A 159 -5.97 5.36 -12.26
C ALA A 159 -4.49 5.43 -12.68
N PHE A 160 -3.63 4.70 -11.99
CA PHE A 160 -2.21 4.57 -12.29
C PHE A 160 -1.89 3.22 -12.94
N ARG A 161 -0.86 3.16 -13.77
CA ARG A 161 -0.43 1.96 -14.49
C ARG A 161 0.97 1.53 -14.04
N ARG A 162 1.18 0.21 -13.96
CA ARG A 162 2.46 -0.41 -13.63
C ARG A 162 2.87 -1.37 -14.72
N SER A 163 4.09 -1.24 -15.22
CA SER A 163 4.67 -2.20 -16.17
C SER A 163 5.24 -3.41 -15.43
N HIS A 164 5.39 -4.53 -16.15
CA HIS A 164 6.08 -5.71 -15.62
C HIS A 164 7.47 -5.36 -15.09
N ARG A 165 8.26 -4.62 -15.87
CA ARG A 165 9.59 -4.20 -15.48
C ARG A 165 9.59 -3.46 -14.14
N SER A 166 8.68 -2.52 -13.94
CA SER A 166 8.63 -1.72 -12.72
C SER A 166 8.43 -2.56 -11.45
N TRP A 167 7.74 -3.71 -11.55
CA TRP A 167 7.59 -4.63 -10.41
C TRP A 167 8.77 -5.60 -10.30
N ILE A 168 9.30 -6.10 -11.41
CA ILE A 168 10.48 -6.97 -11.39
C ILE A 168 11.68 -6.26 -10.75
N GLU A 169 11.88 -4.98 -11.04
CA GLU A 169 12.90 -4.16 -10.38
C GLU A 169 12.66 -4.02 -8.86
N SER A 170 11.41 -4.04 -8.41
CA SER A 170 11.10 -4.06 -6.98
C SER A 170 11.23 -5.46 -6.35
N PHE A 171 11.10 -6.54 -7.14
CA PHE A 171 11.36 -7.90 -6.64
C PHE A 171 12.82 -8.09 -6.26
N THR A 172 13.75 -7.42 -6.99
CA THR A 172 15.17 -7.42 -6.60
C THR A 172 15.40 -6.76 -5.24
N CYS A 173 14.62 -5.71 -4.91
CA CYS A 173 14.65 -5.12 -3.57
C CYS A 173 14.10 -6.08 -2.50
N THR A 174 13.03 -6.81 -2.81
CA THR A 174 12.49 -7.83 -1.90
C THR A 174 13.52 -8.91 -1.58
N GLU A 175 14.25 -9.38 -2.60
CA GLU A 175 15.30 -10.38 -2.43
C GLU A 175 16.52 -9.81 -1.70
N THR A 176 17.04 -8.67 -2.15
CA THR A 176 18.29 -8.09 -1.64
C THR A 176 18.13 -7.41 -0.29
N ASP A 177 17.15 -6.48 -0.16
CA ASP A 177 17.04 -5.60 0.98
C ASP A 177 16.22 -6.23 2.13
N PHE A 178 15.21 -7.05 1.82
CA PHE A 178 14.45 -7.80 2.81
C PHE A 178 14.93 -9.24 3.00
N SER A 179 15.83 -9.71 2.14
CA SER A 179 16.33 -11.10 2.14
C SER A 179 15.19 -12.13 2.11
N ILE A 180 14.21 -11.92 1.22
CA ILE A 180 13.10 -12.84 0.97
C ILE A 180 13.43 -13.66 -0.30
N SER A 181 13.23 -14.96 -0.22
CA SER A 181 13.64 -15.91 -1.27
C SER A 181 12.59 -16.99 -1.53
N SER A 182 12.91 -17.92 -2.41
CA SER A 182 12.08 -19.12 -2.66
C SER A 182 11.86 -20.01 -1.44
N ASN A 183 12.66 -19.87 -0.39
CA ASN A 183 12.51 -20.67 0.84
C ASN A 183 11.51 -20.07 1.84
N ASP A 184 10.99 -18.87 1.53
CA ASP A 184 10.10 -18.19 2.45
C ASP A 184 8.63 -18.58 2.21
N THR A 185 7.90 -18.74 3.30
CA THR A 185 6.45 -18.87 3.35
C THR A 185 5.87 -17.56 3.84
N VAL A 186 5.08 -16.92 2.99
CA VAL A 186 4.65 -15.53 3.16
C VAL A 186 3.16 -15.46 3.46
N LEU A 187 2.79 -14.95 4.62
CA LEU A 187 1.39 -14.72 4.99
C LEU A 187 0.91 -13.36 4.47
N ILE A 188 -0.17 -13.40 3.68
CA ILE A 188 -0.88 -12.24 3.13
C ILE A 188 -2.26 -12.13 3.80
N PRO A 189 -2.37 -11.39 4.90
CA PRO A 189 -3.63 -11.30 5.66
C PRO A 189 -4.56 -10.19 5.16
N GLY A 190 -4.02 -9.22 4.41
CA GLY A 190 -4.76 -8.06 3.96
C GLY A 190 -5.39 -8.26 2.59
N THR A 191 -6.17 -7.25 2.18
CA THR A 191 -6.90 -7.32 0.91
C THR A 191 -5.96 -7.17 -0.29
N LEU A 192 -6.10 -8.06 -1.29
CA LEU A 192 -5.40 -7.98 -2.58
C LEU A 192 -5.76 -6.75 -3.41
N MET A 193 -6.75 -5.97 -2.98
CA MET A 193 -7.08 -4.64 -3.53
C MET A 193 -6.02 -3.59 -3.20
N SER A 194 -5.29 -3.78 -2.10
CA SER A 194 -4.14 -2.95 -1.74
C SER A 194 -2.91 -3.45 -2.50
N SER A 195 -2.22 -2.53 -3.18
CA SER A 195 -0.98 -2.85 -3.91
C SER A 195 0.09 -3.48 -3.01
N HIS A 196 0.13 -3.14 -1.72
CA HIS A 196 1.06 -3.71 -0.75
C HIS A 196 0.89 -5.24 -0.57
N PHE A 197 -0.35 -5.71 -0.36
CA PHE A 197 -0.63 -7.14 -0.18
C PHE A 197 -0.61 -7.90 -1.51
N LEU A 198 -1.11 -7.31 -2.57
CA LEU A 198 -1.04 -7.88 -3.91
C LEU A 198 0.42 -8.05 -4.36
N TYR A 199 1.24 -7.03 -4.11
CA TYR A 199 2.67 -7.07 -4.35
C TYR A 199 3.34 -8.22 -3.56
N GLY A 200 3.05 -8.34 -2.27
CA GLY A 200 3.60 -9.42 -1.43
C GLY A 200 3.28 -10.81 -1.98
N ALA A 201 2.05 -11.03 -2.46
CA ALA A 201 1.66 -12.30 -3.07
C ALA A 201 2.39 -12.54 -4.40
N VAL A 202 2.39 -11.56 -5.30
CA VAL A 202 2.98 -11.71 -6.64
C VAL A 202 4.51 -11.83 -6.59
N SER A 203 5.19 -11.04 -5.75
CA SER A 203 6.65 -11.15 -5.58
C SER A 203 7.05 -12.50 -5.00
N THR A 204 6.30 -13.02 -4.04
CA THR A 204 6.55 -14.36 -3.47
C THR A 204 6.43 -15.44 -4.53
N LEU A 205 5.38 -15.41 -5.35
CA LEU A 205 5.19 -16.37 -6.43
C LEU A 205 6.29 -16.25 -7.49
N PHE A 206 6.71 -15.04 -7.84
CA PHE A 206 7.82 -14.81 -8.76
C PHE A 206 9.14 -15.37 -8.24
N LEU A 207 9.42 -15.21 -6.94
CA LEU A 207 10.64 -15.73 -6.30
C LEU A 207 10.60 -17.24 -6.05
N GLY A 208 9.48 -17.93 -6.29
CA GLY A 208 9.34 -19.36 -6.06
C GLY A 208 9.00 -19.74 -4.61
N GLY A 209 8.58 -18.80 -3.77
CA GLY A 209 8.15 -19.02 -2.38
C GLY A 209 6.69 -19.47 -2.26
N THR A 210 6.21 -19.68 -1.05
CA THR A 210 4.82 -20.09 -0.77
C THR A 210 3.99 -18.91 -0.27
N VAL A 211 2.85 -18.64 -0.90
CA VAL A 211 1.86 -17.65 -0.46
C VAL A 211 0.79 -18.31 0.40
N CYS A 212 0.69 -17.88 1.65
CA CYS A 212 -0.43 -18.18 2.53
C CYS A 212 -1.42 -17.01 2.51
N LEU A 213 -2.60 -17.22 1.94
CA LEU A 213 -3.58 -16.16 1.69
C LEU A 213 -4.76 -16.27 2.64
N LEU A 214 -4.99 -15.24 3.47
CA LEU A 214 -6.21 -15.13 4.27
C LEU A 214 -7.34 -14.50 3.47
N LYS A 215 -8.53 -15.07 3.60
CA LYS A 215 -9.74 -14.50 3.01
C LYS A 215 -10.09 -13.13 3.60
N LYS A 216 -9.85 -12.96 4.91
CA LYS A 216 -10.07 -11.71 5.65
C LYS A 216 -9.16 -11.69 6.87
N PHE A 217 -8.56 -10.54 7.14
CA PHE A 217 -7.75 -10.35 8.34
C PHE A 217 -8.59 -10.49 9.62
N SER A 218 -8.08 -11.28 10.56
CA SER A 218 -8.35 -11.18 11.98
C SER A 218 -7.07 -11.52 12.75
N PRO A 219 -6.77 -10.89 13.89
CA PRO A 219 -5.58 -11.19 14.68
C PRO A 219 -5.50 -12.67 15.09
N ALA A 220 -6.63 -13.25 15.54
CA ALA A 220 -6.71 -14.66 15.93
C ALA A 220 -6.40 -15.60 14.75
N LYS A 221 -6.95 -15.34 13.57
CA LYS A 221 -6.70 -16.16 12.39
C LYS A 221 -5.26 -16.05 11.88
N ALA A 222 -4.71 -14.84 11.88
CA ALA A 222 -3.30 -14.63 11.52
C ALA A 222 -2.37 -15.37 12.48
N LYS A 223 -2.64 -15.31 13.80
CA LYS A 223 -1.90 -16.08 14.80
C LYS A 223 -2.03 -17.60 14.60
N GLU A 224 -3.24 -18.10 14.34
CA GLU A 224 -3.47 -19.52 14.04
C GLU A 224 -2.55 -19.99 12.92
N TRP A 225 -2.49 -19.23 11.81
CA TRP A 225 -1.62 -19.54 10.68
C TRP A 225 -0.13 -19.46 11.03
N LEU A 226 0.28 -18.44 11.76
CA LEU A 226 1.66 -18.27 12.22
C LEU A 226 2.12 -19.45 13.10
N CYS A 227 1.22 -20.05 13.89
CA CYS A 227 1.53 -21.20 14.75
C CYS A 227 1.43 -22.54 14.02
N ARG A 228 0.56 -22.65 13.01
CA ARG A 228 0.31 -23.91 12.29
C ARG A 228 1.27 -24.12 11.13
N GLU A 229 1.53 -23.06 10.39
CA GLU A 229 2.36 -23.10 9.20
C GLU A 229 3.76 -22.52 9.49
N SER A 230 4.76 -22.95 8.76
CA SER A 230 6.13 -22.41 8.87
C SER A 230 6.26 -21.03 8.22
N ILE A 231 5.43 -20.08 8.67
CA ILE A 231 5.46 -18.70 8.15
C ILE A 231 6.77 -18.02 8.53
N SER A 232 7.52 -17.53 7.54
CA SER A 232 8.76 -16.79 7.75
C SER A 232 8.63 -15.29 7.47
N VAL A 233 7.58 -14.89 6.71
CA VAL A 233 7.32 -13.49 6.36
C VAL A 233 5.84 -13.16 6.52
N LEU A 234 5.53 -11.99 7.05
CA LEU A 234 4.18 -11.47 7.22
C LEU A 234 4.10 -10.04 6.67
N TYR A 235 3.26 -9.83 5.65
CA TYR A 235 2.95 -8.48 5.18
C TYR A 235 1.85 -7.86 6.04
N THR A 236 2.04 -6.59 6.47
CA THR A 236 1.08 -5.90 7.35
C THR A 236 0.98 -4.41 7.04
N VAL A 237 0.02 -3.77 7.68
CA VAL A 237 -0.03 -2.31 7.88
C VAL A 237 -0.03 -2.02 9.38
N PRO A 238 0.35 -0.82 9.86
CA PRO A 238 0.48 -0.50 11.28
C PRO A 238 -0.75 -0.89 12.12
N THR A 239 -1.95 -0.67 11.64
CA THR A 239 -3.19 -1.06 12.36
C THR A 239 -3.34 -2.58 12.56
N MET A 240 -2.85 -3.38 11.62
CA MET A 240 -2.84 -4.85 11.77
C MET A 240 -1.80 -5.29 12.79
N THR A 241 -0.61 -4.68 12.77
CA THR A 241 0.45 -4.99 13.76
C THR A 241 0.07 -4.57 15.16
N ASP A 242 -0.62 -3.45 15.34
CA ASP A 242 -1.16 -3.03 16.64
C ASP A 242 -2.23 -4.00 17.14
N ALA A 243 -3.07 -4.53 16.24
CA ALA A 243 -4.04 -5.55 16.60
C ALA A 243 -3.37 -6.89 16.98
N LEU A 244 -2.28 -7.27 16.32
CA LEU A 244 -1.47 -8.44 16.67
C LEU A 244 -0.77 -8.24 18.02
N ALA A 245 -0.23 -7.06 18.31
CA ALA A 245 0.44 -6.77 19.57
C ALA A 245 -0.45 -6.92 20.84
N ARG A 246 -1.78 -7.04 20.65
CA ARG A 246 -2.75 -7.23 21.75
C ARG A 246 -3.06 -8.70 22.05
N ILE A 247 -2.49 -9.63 21.30
CA ILE A 247 -2.68 -11.07 21.52
C ILE A 247 -1.35 -11.69 21.94
N GLU A 248 -1.42 -12.80 22.68
CA GLU A 248 -0.26 -13.53 23.20
C GLU A 248 -0.02 -14.85 22.45
N GLY A 249 1.14 -15.46 22.66
CA GLY A 249 1.48 -16.80 22.18
C GLY A 249 1.85 -16.83 20.70
N PHE A 250 2.78 -15.99 20.29
CA PHE A 250 3.43 -16.05 18.98
C PHE A 250 4.42 -17.22 18.90
N PRO A 251 4.72 -17.73 17.68
CA PRO A 251 5.69 -18.80 17.50
C PRO A 251 7.10 -18.34 17.90
N ASP A 252 7.92 -19.26 18.38
CA ASP A 252 9.33 -19.02 18.70
C ASP A 252 10.22 -18.92 17.45
N SER A 253 9.70 -19.29 16.28
CA SER A 253 10.40 -19.14 15.00
C SER A 253 10.55 -17.67 14.59
N PRO A 254 11.68 -17.29 13.98
CA PRO A 254 11.87 -15.93 13.50
C PRO A 254 10.94 -15.62 12.34
N VAL A 255 10.20 -14.51 12.45
CA VAL A 255 9.31 -14.00 11.41
C VAL A 255 9.73 -12.58 11.03
N LYS A 256 9.78 -12.29 9.72
CA LYS A 256 9.95 -10.94 9.21
C LYS A 256 8.58 -10.30 9.04
N ILE A 257 8.33 -9.15 9.62
CA ILE A 257 7.18 -8.31 9.27
C ILE A 257 7.63 -7.26 8.28
N ILE A 258 6.92 -7.17 7.15
CA ILE A 258 7.07 -6.12 6.15
C ILE A 258 5.87 -5.19 6.27
N SER A 259 6.09 -4.00 6.83
CA SER A 259 5.03 -3.03 7.10
C SER A 259 5.17 -1.78 6.24
N SER A 260 4.05 -1.19 5.85
CA SER A 260 4.00 0.09 5.13
C SER A 260 2.60 0.70 5.17
N GLY A 261 2.47 1.88 4.58
CA GLY A 261 1.16 2.51 4.32
C GLY A 261 0.76 3.62 5.29
N ALA A 262 1.40 3.72 6.45
CA ALA A 262 1.25 4.82 7.40
C ALA A 262 2.50 4.94 8.25
N ASP A 263 2.66 6.10 8.93
CA ASP A 263 3.68 6.23 9.99
C ASP A 263 3.34 5.25 11.12
N TRP A 264 4.34 4.48 11.55
CA TRP A 264 4.17 3.50 12.60
C TRP A 264 4.90 3.96 13.87
N PRO A 265 4.14 4.31 14.95
CA PRO A 265 4.72 4.88 16.15
C PRO A 265 5.79 3.98 16.77
N ALA A 266 6.92 4.59 17.18
CA ALA A 266 8.04 3.86 17.77
C ALA A 266 7.64 3.04 19.01
N GLU A 267 6.69 3.54 19.81
CA GLU A 267 6.17 2.82 20.98
C GLU A 267 5.37 1.56 20.62
N SER A 268 4.59 1.61 19.50
CA SER A 268 3.89 0.42 18.99
C SER A 268 4.88 -0.62 18.50
N LYS A 269 5.94 -0.20 17.80
CA LYS A 269 7.04 -1.10 17.37
C LYS A 269 7.71 -1.78 18.58
N LYS A 270 8.01 -1.03 19.66
CA LYS A 270 8.59 -1.56 20.88
C LYS A 270 7.66 -2.56 21.58
N LYS A 271 6.37 -2.25 21.70
CA LYS A 271 5.38 -3.16 22.31
C LYS A 271 5.32 -4.49 21.56
N LEU A 272 5.24 -4.45 20.22
CA LEU A 272 5.22 -5.66 19.41
C LEU A 272 6.53 -6.46 19.54
N ALA A 273 7.68 -5.80 19.50
CA ALA A 273 8.97 -6.46 19.68
C ALA A 273 9.14 -7.10 21.06
N ALA A 274 8.56 -6.52 22.12
CA ALA A 274 8.54 -7.10 23.44
C ALA A 274 7.61 -8.33 23.52
N ALA A 275 6.45 -8.28 22.85
CA ALA A 275 5.49 -9.40 22.79
C ALA A 275 5.99 -10.56 21.90
N TRP A 276 6.87 -10.28 20.95
CA TRP A 276 7.39 -11.25 20.00
C TRP A 276 8.92 -11.11 19.81
N PRO A 277 9.74 -11.73 20.68
CA PRO A 277 11.19 -11.52 20.75
C PRO A 277 11.97 -11.89 19.48
N HIS A 278 11.51 -12.87 18.71
CA HIS A 278 12.17 -13.35 17.48
C HIS A 278 11.71 -12.60 16.21
N LEU A 279 10.93 -11.53 16.37
CA LEU A 279 10.42 -10.74 15.28
C LEU A 279 11.50 -9.85 14.66
N LYS A 280 11.55 -9.83 13.32
CA LYS A 280 12.36 -8.89 12.54
C LYS A 280 11.42 -7.90 11.85
N LEU A 281 11.41 -6.65 12.31
CA LEU A 281 10.56 -5.59 11.83
C LEU A 281 11.23 -4.82 10.71
N TYR A 282 10.66 -4.85 9.52
CA TYR A 282 10.98 -3.99 8.40
C TYR A 282 9.81 -3.05 8.14
N ASP A 283 10.11 -1.78 8.07
CA ASP A 283 9.15 -0.74 7.73
C ASP A 283 9.65 0.00 6.49
N PHE A 284 8.78 0.30 5.52
CA PHE A 284 9.20 1.00 4.32
C PHE A 284 8.26 2.14 3.95
N TYR A 285 8.87 3.21 3.42
CA TYR A 285 8.16 4.29 2.77
C TYR A 285 8.13 4.05 1.27
N GLY A 286 6.95 4.21 0.71
CA GLY A 286 6.70 4.11 -0.72
C GLY A 286 5.30 4.59 -1.08
N THR A 287 5.07 4.77 -2.37
CA THR A 287 3.78 5.20 -2.90
C THR A 287 3.38 4.35 -4.11
N SER A 288 2.13 4.44 -4.52
CA SER A 288 1.67 3.73 -5.72
C SER A 288 2.43 4.14 -6.98
N GLU A 289 2.91 5.38 -7.02
CA GLU A 289 3.63 5.98 -8.14
C GLU A 289 5.12 5.63 -8.15
N LEU A 290 5.74 5.57 -6.96
CA LEU A 290 7.19 5.39 -6.79
C LEU A 290 7.60 3.95 -6.47
N SER A 291 6.65 3.10 -6.00
CA SER A 291 6.92 1.80 -5.39
C SER A 291 7.72 1.95 -4.09
N PHE A 292 8.80 1.22 -3.92
CA PHE A 292 9.72 1.31 -2.80
C PHE A 292 10.60 2.56 -2.91
N VAL A 293 10.75 3.31 -1.83
CA VAL A 293 11.63 4.48 -1.75
C VAL A 293 12.71 4.26 -0.70
N THR A 294 12.32 4.10 0.56
CA THR A 294 13.25 3.78 1.66
C THR A 294 12.70 2.66 2.52
N PHE A 295 13.59 1.95 3.21
CA PHE A 295 13.24 0.96 4.22
C PHE A 295 14.07 1.13 5.48
N SER A 296 13.52 0.74 6.60
CA SER A 296 14.16 0.69 7.89
C SER A 296 14.28 -0.76 8.34
N SER A 297 15.50 -1.24 8.51
CA SER A 297 15.79 -2.56 9.09
C SER A 297 15.49 -2.58 10.59
N PRO A 298 15.46 -3.75 11.26
CA PRO A 298 15.34 -3.84 12.71
C PRO A 298 16.43 -3.04 13.45
N GLU A 299 17.65 -3.01 12.92
CA GLU A 299 18.79 -2.26 13.44
C GLU A 299 18.63 -0.76 13.25
N ASP A 300 18.21 -0.35 12.04
CA ASP A 300 17.96 1.05 11.71
C ASP A 300 16.83 1.63 12.55
N SER A 301 15.73 0.88 12.75
CA SER A 301 14.61 1.29 13.59
C SER A 301 15.00 1.54 15.04
N LYS A 302 15.98 0.80 15.58
CA LYS A 302 16.52 1.02 16.92
C LYS A 302 17.41 2.26 16.98
N ARG A 303 18.24 2.46 15.94
CA ARG A 303 19.22 3.55 15.88
C ARG A 303 18.59 4.89 15.51
N LYS A 304 17.63 4.87 14.59
CA LYS A 304 16.96 6.06 14.00
C LYS A 304 15.43 5.89 14.01
N PRO A 305 14.80 5.83 15.19
CA PRO A 305 13.39 5.38 15.33
C PRO A 305 12.35 6.28 14.64
N HIS A 306 12.74 7.50 14.25
CA HIS A 306 11.86 8.47 13.59
C HIS A 306 12.16 8.64 12.09
N SER A 307 13.14 7.91 11.56
CA SER A 307 13.44 7.96 10.12
C SER A 307 12.54 7.00 9.34
N ALA A 308 12.29 7.33 8.08
CA ALA A 308 11.67 6.41 7.11
C ALA A 308 12.70 5.40 6.55
N GLY A 309 13.92 5.37 7.08
CA GLY A 309 14.99 4.47 6.69
C GLY A 309 15.91 5.00 5.60
N ARG A 310 16.64 4.08 4.97
CA ARG A 310 17.60 4.35 3.89
C ARG A 310 16.99 4.00 2.54
N PRO A 311 17.46 4.60 1.44
CA PRO A 311 17.05 4.22 0.09
C PRO A 311 17.26 2.72 -0.16
N PHE A 312 16.33 2.10 -0.87
CA PHE A 312 16.57 0.76 -1.44
C PHE A 312 17.77 0.80 -2.40
N HIS A 313 18.43 -0.35 -2.60
CA HIS A 313 19.71 -0.42 -3.33
C HIS A 313 19.67 0.19 -4.75
N ASN A 314 18.53 0.20 -5.43
CA ASN A 314 18.34 0.74 -6.77
C ASN A 314 17.60 2.10 -6.80
N VAL A 315 17.48 2.77 -5.64
CA VAL A 315 16.79 4.07 -5.49
C VAL A 315 17.78 5.18 -5.18
N ARG A 316 17.57 6.33 -5.81
CA ARG A 316 18.27 7.58 -5.49
C ARG A 316 17.27 8.64 -5.03
N ILE A 317 17.63 9.38 -3.99
CA ILE A 317 16.82 10.44 -3.40
C ILE A 317 17.57 11.76 -3.48
N GLU A 318 16.87 12.81 -3.85
CA GLU A 318 17.34 14.20 -3.73
C GLU A 318 16.28 15.00 -2.98
N ILE A 319 16.75 15.83 -2.06
CA ILE A 319 15.92 16.85 -1.43
C ILE A 319 16.18 18.16 -2.15
N ARG A 320 15.13 18.83 -2.62
CA ARG A 320 15.27 20.07 -3.38
C ARG A 320 14.46 21.20 -2.72
N ASN A 321 15.04 22.38 -2.66
CA ASN A 321 14.37 23.59 -2.21
C ASN A 321 13.36 24.14 -3.25
N ALA A 322 12.65 25.21 -2.94
CA ALA A 322 11.70 25.83 -3.85
C ALA A 322 12.32 26.35 -5.16
N GLY A 323 13.62 26.61 -5.19
CA GLY A 323 14.37 27.00 -6.39
C GLY A 323 14.81 25.80 -7.25
N GLY A 324 14.54 24.55 -6.81
CA GLY A 324 14.95 23.33 -7.49
C GLY A 324 16.39 22.88 -7.21
N GLU A 325 17.10 23.57 -6.33
CA GLU A 325 18.48 23.26 -5.93
C GLU A 325 18.51 22.19 -4.83
N ARG A 326 19.56 21.37 -4.79
CA ARG A 326 19.76 20.37 -3.75
C ARG A 326 19.96 21.02 -2.38
N CYS A 327 19.19 20.56 -1.39
CA CYS A 327 19.35 20.92 0.01
C CYS A 327 20.59 20.25 0.64
N GLN A 328 21.15 20.89 1.66
CA GLN A 328 22.16 20.28 2.52
C GLN A 328 21.52 19.24 3.46
N PRO A 329 22.29 18.28 4.02
CA PRO A 329 21.79 17.36 5.02
C PRO A 329 21.10 18.11 6.18
N GLY A 330 19.92 17.65 6.58
CA GLY A 330 19.10 18.27 7.61
C GLY A 330 18.18 19.40 7.15
N GLU A 331 18.35 19.92 5.94
CA GLU A 331 17.46 20.94 5.37
C GLU A 331 16.21 20.31 4.76
N VAL A 332 15.03 20.82 5.14
CA VAL A 332 13.75 20.37 4.65
C VAL A 332 13.48 20.90 3.24
N GLY A 333 13.16 20.00 2.31
CA GLY A 333 12.75 20.34 0.95
C GLY A 333 11.82 19.28 0.39
N LYS A 334 11.49 19.40 -0.89
CA LYS A 334 10.68 18.45 -1.62
C LYS A 334 11.48 17.19 -1.95
N ILE A 335 10.90 16.04 -1.70
CA ILE A 335 11.52 14.73 -1.95
C ILE A 335 11.38 14.38 -3.43
N PHE A 336 12.52 14.25 -4.12
CA PHE A 336 12.61 13.73 -5.48
C PHE A 336 13.23 12.34 -5.47
N VAL A 337 12.66 11.44 -6.24
CA VAL A 337 13.06 10.03 -6.32
C VAL A 337 13.35 9.65 -7.75
N LYS A 338 14.51 9.05 -7.99
CA LYS A 338 14.86 8.39 -9.25
C LYS A 338 14.96 6.89 -8.98
N SER A 339 14.12 6.11 -9.69
CA SER A 339 14.01 4.68 -9.48
C SER A 339 13.53 3.97 -10.76
N PRO A 340 14.04 2.77 -11.05
CA PRO A 340 13.53 1.93 -12.14
C PRO A 340 12.12 1.37 -11.79
N MET A 341 11.70 1.46 -10.53
CA MET A 341 10.43 0.96 -10.02
C MET A 341 9.26 1.95 -10.20
N ARG A 342 9.48 3.11 -10.81
CA ARG A 342 8.41 4.11 -10.99
C ARG A 342 7.25 3.58 -11.83
N PHE A 343 6.06 4.13 -11.64
CA PHE A 343 4.87 3.78 -12.43
C PHE A 343 5.00 4.22 -13.90
N SER A 344 4.15 3.68 -14.77
CA SER A 344 4.10 4.05 -16.19
C SER A 344 3.25 5.31 -16.46
N GLY A 345 2.80 5.99 -15.41
CA GLY A 345 1.94 7.17 -15.46
C GLY A 345 0.48 6.88 -15.16
N TYR A 346 -0.30 7.96 -15.04
CA TYR A 346 -1.76 7.87 -14.96
C TYR A 346 -2.38 7.60 -16.31
N VAL A 347 -3.61 7.07 -16.35
CA VAL A 347 -4.30 6.68 -17.60
C VAL A 347 -4.41 7.86 -18.59
N ASN A 348 -4.67 9.07 -18.09
CA ASN A 348 -4.80 10.28 -18.90
C ASN A 348 -3.65 11.27 -18.64
N GLY A 349 -2.50 10.79 -18.17
CA GLY A 349 -1.34 11.60 -17.83
C GLY A 349 -0.16 11.41 -18.80
N SER A 350 0.82 12.32 -18.72
CA SER A 350 2.11 12.19 -19.39
C SER A 350 2.95 11.06 -18.82
N THR A 351 3.97 10.64 -19.57
CA THR A 351 5.01 9.77 -19.06
C THR A 351 5.75 10.47 -17.91
N PRO A 352 6.01 9.77 -16.79
CA PRO A 352 6.71 10.37 -15.66
C PRO A 352 8.16 10.74 -16.01
N ASP A 353 8.63 11.84 -15.41
CA ASP A 353 10.02 12.25 -15.49
C ASP A 353 10.97 11.23 -14.82
N GLU A 354 12.23 11.31 -15.12
CA GLU A 354 13.27 10.48 -14.51
C GLU A 354 13.35 10.69 -13.00
N TRP A 355 13.29 11.94 -12.55
CA TRP A 355 13.17 12.35 -11.16
C TRP A 355 11.72 12.71 -10.87
N MET A 356 11.10 11.94 -10.01
CA MET A 356 9.70 12.12 -9.65
C MET A 356 9.53 12.62 -8.22
N THR A 357 8.47 13.37 -8.02
CA THR A 357 7.97 13.71 -6.68
C THR A 357 6.47 13.38 -6.59
N VAL A 358 6.01 13.13 -5.39
CA VAL A 358 4.58 13.00 -5.02
C VAL A 358 4.19 14.09 -4.03
N ASP A 359 4.96 15.19 -4.03
CA ASP A 359 4.82 16.36 -3.16
C ASP A 359 5.01 16.06 -1.66
N ASP A 360 5.69 14.95 -1.34
CA ASP A 360 6.14 14.70 0.01
C ASP A 360 7.36 15.58 0.31
N MET A 361 7.38 16.16 1.52
CA MET A 361 8.45 17.03 2.04
C MET A 361 9.23 16.30 3.11
N GLY A 362 10.55 16.56 3.18
CA GLY A 362 11.41 15.90 4.15
C GLY A 362 12.87 16.33 4.02
N TYR A 363 13.74 15.65 4.75
CA TYR A 363 15.18 15.84 4.69
C TYR A 363 15.92 14.52 4.82
N VAL A 364 17.18 14.51 4.39
CA VAL A 364 18.10 13.40 4.58
C VAL A 364 19.17 13.86 5.57
N ASP A 365 19.51 13.00 6.56
CA ASP A 365 20.58 13.31 7.50
C ASP A 365 21.97 12.99 6.90
N GLU A 366 23.04 13.33 7.63
CA GLU A 366 24.43 13.10 7.19
C GLU A 366 24.75 11.61 6.94
N GLU A 367 23.97 10.69 7.52
CA GLU A 367 24.13 9.26 7.36
C GLU A 367 23.26 8.67 6.24
N GLY A 368 22.48 9.51 5.53
CA GLY A 368 21.63 9.10 4.42
C GLY A 368 20.25 8.57 4.79
N PHE A 369 19.79 8.77 6.03
CA PHE A 369 18.43 8.41 6.46
C PHE A 369 17.43 9.49 6.08
N LEU A 370 16.31 9.07 5.47
CA LEU A 370 15.21 9.95 5.11
C LEU A 370 14.29 10.20 6.30
N TYR A 371 13.90 11.45 6.49
CA TYR A 371 12.88 11.89 7.44
C TYR A 371 11.76 12.58 6.68
N ILE A 372 10.53 12.07 6.79
CA ILE A 372 9.35 12.63 6.14
C ILE A 372 8.75 13.66 7.09
N SER A 373 8.61 14.90 6.63
CA SER A 373 7.99 15.99 7.39
C SER A 373 6.49 16.09 7.18
N GLY A 374 6.00 15.77 5.97
CA GLY A 374 4.60 15.82 5.59
C GLY A 374 4.42 16.01 4.10
N ARG A 375 3.24 16.47 3.68
CA ARG A 375 2.94 16.78 2.28
C ARG A 375 2.87 18.28 2.05
N GLU A 376 3.39 18.76 0.92
CA GLU A 376 3.34 20.15 0.52
C GLU A 376 1.90 20.69 0.53
N ASN A 377 0.96 19.95 -0.04
CA ASN A 377 -0.46 20.33 -0.10
C ASN A 377 -1.22 20.26 1.25
N GLY A 378 -0.58 19.70 2.29
CA GLY A 378 -1.11 19.66 3.66
C GLY A 378 -0.42 20.62 4.60
N MET A 379 0.64 21.26 4.14
CA MET A 379 1.44 22.19 4.91
C MET A 379 0.65 23.45 5.28
N ILE A 380 0.76 23.86 6.53
CA ILE A 380 0.10 25.05 7.09
C ILE A 380 1.13 26.19 7.05
N VAL A 381 0.77 27.31 6.42
CA VAL A 381 1.65 28.48 6.35
C VAL A 381 1.27 29.48 7.45
N TYR A 382 1.99 29.43 8.56
CA TYR A 382 1.79 30.26 9.73
C TYR A 382 2.79 31.43 9.75
N GLY A 383 2.35 32.62 9.38
CA GLY A 383 3.21 33.82 9.40
C GLY A 383 4.51 33.65 8.60
N GLY A 384 4.47 32.94 7.47
CA GLY A 384 5.65 32.64 6.65
C GLY A 384 6.46 31.42 7.11
N LEU A 385 6.05 30.77 8.20
CA LEU A 385 6.67 29.53 8.69
C LEU A 385 5.85 28.31 8.25
N ASN A 386 6.54 27.30 7.79
CA ASN A 386 5.94 26.04 7.36
C ASN A 386 5.71 25.10 8.56
N ILE A 387 4.47 24.64 8.74
CA ILE A 387 4.07 23.68 9.77
C ILE A 387 3.52 22.44 9.06
N PHE A 388 4.05 21.29 9.37
CA PHE A 388 3.54 20.02 8.86
C PHE A 388 2.57 19.40 9.89
N PRO A 389 1.29 19.17 9.53
CA PRO A 389 0.30 18.55 10.40
C PRO A 389 0.80 17.23 11.00
N GLU A 390 1.47 16.42 10.20
CA GLU A 390 1.99 15.10 10.58
C GLU A 390 2.99 15.16 11.73
N GLU A 391 3.79 16.22 11.80
CA GLU A 391 4.74 16.43 12.88
C GLU A 391 4.02 16.67 14.23
N ILE A 392 2.96 17.47 14.18
CA ILE A 392 2.15 17.76 15.37
C ILE A 392 1.35 16.53 15.78
N GLU A 393 0.72 15.84 14.82
CA GLU A 393 -0.04 14.62 15.05
C GLU A 393 0.81 13.53 15.70
N ARG A 394 2.04 13.34 15.24
CA ARG A 394 2.99 12.39 15.85
C ARG A 394 3.28 12.70 17.31
N VAL A 395 3.46 13.98 17.65
CA VAL A 395 3.67 14.41 19.04
C VAL A 395 2.41 14.20 19.89
N LEU A 396 1.23 14.46 19.34
CA LEU A 396 -0.04 14.27 20.02
C LEU A 396 -0.33 12.79 20.28
N LEU A 397 -0.14 11.93 19.28
CA LEU A 397 -0.34 10.47 19.38
C LEU A 397 0.63 9.79 20.37
N ALA A 398 1.77 10.43 20.69
CA ALA A 398 2.66 9.96 21.73
C ALA A 398 2.17 10.32 23.15
N CYS A 399 1.10 11.09 23.31
CA CYS A 399 0.47 11.35 24.59
C CYS A 399 -0.48 10.20 24.97
N PRO A 400 -0.34 9.57 26.17
CA PRO A 400 -1.14 8.40 26.54
C PRO A 400 -2.65 8.61 26.56
N GLU A 401 -3.09 9.87 26.76
CA GLU A 401 -4.50 10.25 26.83
C GLU A 401 -5.12 10.53 25.44
N VAL A 402 -4.35 10.41 24.34
CA VAL A 402 -4.78 10.64 22.97
C VAL A 402 -4.92 9.32 22.24
N GLU A 403 -6.10 9.02 21.75
CA GLU A 403 -6.41 7.84 20.96
C GLU A 403 -6.19 8.08 19.45
N SER A 404 -6.59 9.27 19.00
CA SER A 404 -6.40 9.69 17.61
C SER A 404 -6.31 11.22 17.53
N ALA A 405 -5.61 11.74 16.52
CA ALA A 405 -5.45 13.17 16.32
C ALA A 405 -5.41 13.50 14.83
N ALA A 406 -6.08 14.60 14.46
CA ALA A 406 -5.97 15.21 13.13
C ALA A 406 -5.63 16.69 13.28
N VAL A 407 -4.66 17.16 12.50
CA VAL A 407 -4.28 18.58 12.49
C VAL A 407 -4.53 19.14 11.09
N VAL A 408 -5.18 20.30 11.03
CA VAL A 408 -5.47 20.99 9.76
C VAL A 408 -5.20 22.49 9.88
N GLY A 409 -4.86 23.12 8.77
CA GLY A 409 -4.74 24.57 8.65
C GLY A 409 -6.10 25.20 8.41
N ILE A 410 -6.45 26.19 9.24
CA ILE A 410 -7.66 27.02 9.07
C ILE A 410 -7.21 28.46 8.82
N PRO A 411 -7.85 29.18 7.88
CA PRO A 411 -7.53 30.58 7.61
C PRO A 411 -7.57 31.45 8.88
N ASP A 412 -6.60 32.35 9.00
CA ASP A 412 -6.46 33.33 10.10
C ASP A 412 -6.04 34.68 9.51
N GLU A 413 -6.74 35.73 9.89
CA GLU A 413 -6.53 37.09 9.31
C GLU A 413 -5.11 37.64 9.58
N TYR A 414 -4.49 37.25 10.69
CA TYR A 414 -3.17 37.77 11.08
C TYR A 414 -2.03 36.87 10.67
N TRP A 415 -2.20 35.54 10.78
CA TRP A 415 -1.15 34.55 10.55
C TRP A 415 -1.21 33.89 9.18
N GLY A 416 -2.23 34.18 8.36
CA GLY A 416 -2.53 33.47 7.11
C GLY A 416 -3.26 32.14 7.39
N GLU A 417 -2.63 31.22 8.06
CA GLU A 417 -3.25 30.00 8.57
C GLU A 417 -2.80 29.71 10.01
N ILE A 418 -3.67 29.05 10.79
CA ILE A 418 -3.34 28.51 12.11
C ILE A 418 -3.60 26.99 12.15
N ALA A 419 -2.76 26.29 12.91
CA ALA A 419 -2.98 24.88 13.19
C ALA A 419 -4.14 24.70 14.19
N VAL A 420 -5.11 23.86 13.80
CA VAL A 420 -6.22 23.40 14.64
C VAL A 420 -6.09 21.89 14.80
N ALA A 421 -6.05 21.41 16.04
CA ALA A 421 -6.00 19.99 16.35
C ALA A 421 -7.38 19.48 16.73
N VAL A 422 -7.82 18.39 16.10
CA VAL A 422 -9.00 17.61 16.48
C VAL A 422 -8.53 16.34 17.17
N ILE A 423 -9.01 16.09 18.36
CA ILE A 423 -8.50 15.06 19.28
C ILE A 423 -9.62 14.08 19.63
N LEU A 424 -9.32 12.79 19.56
CA LEU A 424 -10.05 11.71 20.21
C LEU A 424 -9.27 11.24 21.42
N GLY A 425 -9.95 11.02 22.54
CA GLY A 425 -9.35 10.54 23.79
C GLY A 425 -9.78 11.40 24.99
N ASN A 426 -9.14 11.15 26.12
CA ASN A 426 -9.52 11.73 27.40
C ASN A 426 -8.68 12.95 27.80
N ALA A 427 -7.75 13.38 26.93
CA ALA A 427 -6.88 14.54 27.18
C ALA A 427 -7.67 15.86 27.13
N ASN A 428 -7.21 16.88 27.87
CA ASN A 428 -7.73 18.24 27.75
C ASN A 428 -6.71 19.19 27.09
N ALA A 429 -7.20 20.32 26.59
CA ALA A 429 -6.38 21.30 25.87
C ALA A 429 -5.18 21.81 26.67
N ARG A 430 -5.31 21.95 28.01
CA ARG A 430 -4.22 22.41 28.88
C ARG A 430 -3.08 21.39 28.94
N THR A 431 -3.43 20.11 29.13
CA THR A 431 -2.50 18.99 29.14
C THR A 431 -1.77 18.87 27.81
N LEU A 432 -2.54 18.87 26.69
CA LEU A 432 -1.97 18.74 25.35
C LEU A 432 -1.08 19.92 24.98
N LYS A 433 -1.45 21.13 25.34
CA LYS A 433 -0.61 22.33 25.12
C LYS A 433 0.70 22.25 25.91
N ALA A 434 0.66 21.76 27.15
CA ALA A 434 1.87 21.56 27.95
C ALA A 434 2.76 20.45 27.37
N TRP A 435 2.14 19.36 26.91
CA TRP A 435 2.84 18.25 26.22
C TRP A 435 3.56 18.72 24.94
N CYS A 436 2.86 19.47 24.09
CA CYS A 436 3.43 20.00 22.85
C CYS A 436 4.56 21.01 23.12
N LYS A 437 4.46 21.85 24.14
CA LYS A 437 5.50 22.82 24.51
C LYS A 437 6.86 22.17 24.82
N GLN A 438 6.86 20.93 25.28
CA GLN A 438 8.09 20.20 25.61
C GLN A 438 8.77 19.59 24.38
N LYS A 439 8.05 19.46 23.25
CA LYS A 439 8.45 18.65 22.12
C LYS A 439 8.42 19.38 20.77
N LEU A 440 7.72 20.52 20.70
CA LEU A 440 7.54 21.30 19.48
C LEU A 440 7.99 22.75 19.67
N ALA A 441 8.46 23.37 18.61
CA ALA A 441 8.66 24.80 18.56
C ALA A 441 7.33 25.54 18.82
N SER A 442 7.36 26.70 19.46
CA SER A 442 6.17 27.42 19.93
C SER A 442 5.17 27.76 18.82
N TYR A 443 5.65 28.02 17.61
CA TYR A 443 4.80 28.32 16.46
C TYR A 443 4.05 27.12 15.91
N LYS A 444 4.55 25.88 16.14
CA LYS A 444 3.92 24.61 15.73
C LYS A 444 2.81 24.17 16.68
N ILE A 445 2.69 24.77 17.86
CA ILE A 445 1.67 24.36 18.84
C ILE A 445 0.30 24.79 18.32
N PRO A 446 -0.68 23.87 18.24
CA PRO A 446 -2.04 24.20 17.79
C PRO A 446 -2.63 25.39 18.56
N LYS A 447 -3.23 26.31 17.83
CA LYS A 447 -3.88 27.51 18.40
C LYS A 447 -5.30 27.19 18.89
N LYS A 448 -5.96 26.24 18.25
CA LYS A 448 -7.31 25.79 18.64
C LYS A 448 -7.30 24.27 18.83
N TRP A 449 -8.14 23.81 19.75
CA TRP A 449 -8.30 22.42 20.14
C TRP A 449 -9.77 22.06 20.07
N VAL A 450 -10.11 21.02 19.33
CA VAL A 450 -11.46 20.49 19.18
C VAL A 450 -11.43 19.03 19.65
N PHE A 451 -12.40 18.65 20.43
CA PHE A 451 -12.55 17.29 20.93
C PHE A 451 -13.76 16.65 20.25
N ALA A 452 -13.60 15.45 19.75
CA ALA A 452 -14.61 14.74 18.98
C ALA A 452 -14.67 13.25 19.39
N ASP A 453 -15.84 12.64 19.18
CA ASP A 453 -16.04 11.21 19.45
C ASP A 453 -15.59 10.32 18.29
N SER A 454 -15.42 10.89 17.10
CA SER A 454 -14.93 10.20 15.91
C SER A 454 -14.23 11.16 14.93
N LEU A 455 -13.31 10.64 14.14
CA LEU A 455 -12.68 11.35 13.03
C LEU A 455 -13.13 10.76 11.68
N PRO A 456 -13.38 11.61 10.67
CA PRO A 456 -13.66 11.13 9.32
C PRO A 456 -12.48 10.33 8.76
N GLU A 457 -12.75 9.11 8.26
CA GLU A 457 -11.73 8.24 7.66
C GLU A 457 -11.98 8.04 6.17
N THR A 458 -10.91 7.72 5.46
CA THR A 458 -10.94 7.24 4.08
C THR A 458 -11.34 5.76 4.06
N ASN A 459 -11.70 5.23 2.89
CA ASN A 459 -12.00 3.80 2.71
C ASN A 459 -10.81 2.88 3.05
N SER A 460 -9.60 3.43 3.13
CA SER A 460 -8.39 2.72 3.55
C SER A 460 -8.07 2.82 5.05
N GLY A 461 -8.97 3.41 5.87
CA GLY A 461 -8.78 3.57 7.31
C GLY A 461 -7.80 4.71 7.71
N LYS A 462 -7.49 5.62 6.78
CA LYS A 462 -6.68 6.81 7.08
C LYS A 462 -7.58 8.00 7.38
N ILE A 463 -7.13 8.91 8.26
CA ILE A 463 -7.84 10.16 8.55
C ILE A 463 -8.03 10.98 7.26
N ALA A 464 -9.26 11.33 6.95
CA ALA A 464 -9.63 12.14 5.79
C ALA A 464 -9.53 13.64 6.13
N ARG A 465 -8.31 14.22 6.20
CA ARG A 465 -8.06 15.60 6.61
C ARG A 465 -8.91 16.64 5.86
N SER A 466 -9.18 16.44 4.57
CA SER A 466 -10.05 17.33 3.81
C SER A 466 -11.49 17.36 4.34
N ARG A 467 -12.01 16.22 4.81
CA ARG A 467 -13.33 16.16 5.48
C ARG A 467 -13.28 16.78 6.87
N VAL A 468 -12.17 16.60 7.61
CA VAL A 468 -11.96 17.26 8.92
C VAL A 468 -11.92 18.78 8.75
N LYS A 469 -11.18 19.28 7.75
CA LYS A 469 -11.10 20.72 7.45
C LYS A 469 -12.47 21.29 7.10
N LYS A 470 -13.21 20.64 6.20
CA LYS A 470 -14.56 21.05 5.80
C LYS A 470 -15.52 21.09 7.00
N TRP A 471 -15.51 20.03 7.82
CA TRP A 471 -16.33 19.96 9.02
C TRP A 471 -16.03 21.09 10.03
N LEU A 472 -14.75 21.45 10.22
CA LEU A 472 -14.34 22.56 11.06
C LEU A 472 -14.76 23.91 10.47
N GLU A 473 -14.60 24.13 9.17
CA GLU A 473 -15.01 25.36 8.48
C GLU A 473 -16.53 25.57 8.61
N GLU A 474 -17.33 24.52 8.40
CA GLU A 474 -18.78 24.55 8.61
C GLU A 474 -19.16 24.82 10.08
N SER A 475 -18.43 24.23 11.04
CA SER A 475 -18.67 24.40 12.47
C SER A 475 -18.26 25.79 13.00
N ILE A 476 -17.29 26.45 12.36
CA ILE A 476 -16.81 27.80 12.75
C ILE A 476 -17.70 28.89 12.19
N GLN A 477 -18.36 28.68 11.06
CA GLN A 477 -19.31 29.65 10.47
C GLN A 477 -20.60 29.81 11.28
N TYR A 478 -20.91 28.90 12.21
CA TYR A 478 -22.10 28.93 13.08
C TYR A 478 -21.81 29.39 14.51
N LYS A 479 -20.63 29.92 14.80
CA LYS A 479 -20.27 30.59 16.05
C LYS A 479 -19.71 31.97 15.78
#